data_316b223b24f92458273759c8c454aae7
#
_entry.id   316b223b24f92458273759c8c454aae7
#
_cell.length_a   1.000
_cell.length_b   1.000
_cell.length_c   1.000
_cell.angle_alpha   90.00
_cell.angle_beta   90.00
_cell.angle_gamma   90.00
#
_symmetry.space_group_name_H-M   'P 1'
#
loop_
_entity.id
_entity.type
_entity.pdbx_description
1 polymer ?
#
loop_
_entity_poly.entity_id
_entity_poly.type
_entity_poly.pdbx_seq_one_letter_code
_entity_poly.pdbx_strand_id
1 'polypeptide(L)'
;MSSPAVFLDRDGTINEEMGYINHLSRFQVFPQAAPAIRRLNEAGLKVVVISNQSGVARGYFSAALLEEVNRRLTEILAAGGARLDGLYVCTHHPSECCSCRKPKPELIFRAARDLDLDLPHSYLVGDRFKDLETAANAGVKGILVLTGYGRGEYESLRDKAKVAPVYVAQDLEDAAAWILDDLQKD
;
A
#
# COMPACT_ATOMS: atom_id res chain seq x y z
N MET A 1 11.57 -8.73 -19.46
CA MET A 1 10.11 -8.49 -19.54
C MET A 1 9.71 -7.88 -18.22
N SER A 2 9.04 -6.74 -18.25
CA SER A 2 8.52 -6.08 -17.06
C SER A 2 7.54 -6.99 -16.32
N SER A 3 7.55 -6.93 -14.98
CA SER A 3 6.73 -7.81 -14.13
C SER A 3 5.54 -7.04 -13.57
N PRO A 4 4.34 -7.63 -13.52
CA PRO A 4 3.22 -7.03 -12.81
C PRO A 4 3.51 -6.94 -11.31
N ALA A 5 2.92 -5.93 -10.66
CA ALA A 5 3.15 -5.66 -9.25
C ALA A 5 1.85 -5.40 -8.46
N VAL A 6 1.92 -5.65 -7.17
CA VAL A 6 0.92 -5.19 -6.22
C VAL A 6 1.56 -4.14 -5.31
N PHE A 7 1.11 -2.90 -5.47
CA PHE A 7 1.44 -1.81 -4.58
C PHE A 7 0.53 -1.88 -3.36
N LEU A 8 1.10 -1.72 -2.18
CA LEU A 8 0.35 -1.75 -0.92
C LEU A 8 0.55 -0.44 -0.17
N ASP A 9 -0.51 0.19 0.30
CA ASP A 9 -0.35 1.12 1.42
C ASP A 9 0.10 0.35 2.67
N ARG A 10 0.69 1.04 3.62
CA ARG A 10 1.20 0.43 4.85
C ARG A 10 0.15 0.43 5.96
N ASP A 11 -0.11 1.64 6.48
CA ASP A 11 -0.99 1.82 7.64
C ASP A 11 -2.46 1.63 7.23
N GLY A 12 -3.19 0.79 7.95
CA GLY A 12 -4.57 0.41 7.61
C GLY A 12 -4.70 -0.72 6.56
N THR A 13 -3.61 -1.11 5.90
CA THR A 13 -3.60 -2.15 4.86
C THR A 13 -2.76 -3.36 5.25
N ILE A 14 -1.49 -3.16 5.64
CA ILE A 14 -0.57 -4.21 6.10
C ILE A 14 -0.53 -4.27 7.63
N ASN A 15 -0.61 -3.12 8.28
CA ASN A 15 -0.63 -2.99 9.74
C ASN A 15 -1.79 -2.11 10.18
N GLU A 16 -2.11 -2.17 11.48
CA GLU A 16 -3.16 -1.36 12.06
C GLU A 16 -2.92 0.14 11.86
N GLU A 17 -4.02 0.87 11.60
CA GLU A 17 -4.01 2.32 11.50
C GLU A 17 -4.07 2.94 12.91
N MET A 18 -3.02 3.64 13.29
CA MET A 18 -2.87 4.26 14.61
C MET A 18 -2.72 5.80 14.56
N GLY A 19 -3.05 6.40 13.42
CA GLY A 19 -2.81 7.81 13.13
C GLY A 19 -1.33 8.07 12.88
N TYR A 20 -0.52 8.06 13.92
CA TYR A 20 0.94 8.16 13.82
C TYR A 20 1.61 7.10 14.70
N ILE A 21 2.48 6.30 14.11
CA ILE A 21 3.30 5.33 14.83
C ILE A 21 4.53 6.05 15.38
N ASN A 22 4.37 6.60 16.59
CA ASN A 22 5.42 7.37 17.28
C ASN A 22 6.20 6.56 18.32
N HIS A 23 5.93 5.25 18.41
CA HIS A 23 6.65 4.27 19.22
C HIS A 23 6.44 2.87 18.64
N LEU A 24 7.46 2.00 18.71
CA LEU A 24 7.39 0.64 18.16
C LEU A 24 6.27 -0.22 18.75
N SER A 25 5.90 -0.01 20.01
CA SER A 25 4.78 -0.75 20.64
C SER A 25 3.42 -0.50 19.99
N ARG A 26 3.29 0.55 19.19
CA ARG A 26 2.08 0.88 18.42
C ARG A 26 2.09 0.28 17.02
N PHE A 27 3.16 -0.38 16.63
CA PHE A 27 3.28 -1.01 15.33
C PHE A 27 2.82 -2.48 15.41
N GLN A 28 1.68 -2.78 14.81
CA GLN A 28 1.07 -4.11 14.81
C GLN A 28 0.70 -4.51 13.39
N VAL A 29 1.40 -5.50 12.84
CA VAL A 29 1.10 -6.07 11.52
C VAL A 29 -0.12 -6.96 11.63
N PHE A 30 -1.05 -6.86 10.67
CA PHE A 30 -2.21 -7.74 10.62
C PHE A 30 -1.79 -9.20 10.42
N PRO A 31 -2.40 -10.15 11.14
CA PRO A 31 -2.01 -11.57 11.07
C PRO A 31 -2.08 -12.15 9.64
N GLN A 32 -3.03 -11.69 8.83
CA GLN A 32 -3.24 -12.14 7.44
C GLN A 32 -2.27 -11.49 6.44
N ALA A 33 -1.50 -10.46 6.83
CA ALA A 33 -0.66 -9.72 5.88
C ALA A 33 0.45 -10.59 5.27
N ALA A 34 1.21 -11.33 6.10
CA ALA A 34 2.28 -12.17 5.58
C ALA A 34 1.76 -13.33 4.70
N PRO A 35 0.72 -14.10 5.09
CA PRO A 35 0.10 -15.09 4.21
C PRO A 35 -0.38 -14.53 2.87
N ALA A 36 -1.07 -13.38 2.88
CA ALA A 36 -1.55 -12.73 1.67
C ALA A 36 -0.41 -12.32 0.73
N ILE A 37 0.61 -11.63 1.26
CA ILE A 37 1.78 -11.20 0.49
C ILE A 37 2.56 -12.41 -0.05
N ARG A 38 2.72 -13.47 0.74
CA ARG A 38 3.38 -14.69 0.28
C ARG A 38 2.67 -15.29 -0.94
N ARG A 39 1.34 -15.38 -0.92
CA ARG A 39 0.55 -15.89 -2.07
C ARG A 39 0.78 -15.05 -3.33
N LEU A 40 0.85 -13.73 -3.21
CA LEU A 40 1.17 -12.84 -4.33
C LEU A 40 2.61 -13.09 -4.86
N ASN A 41 3.58 -13.27 -3.95
CA ASN A 41 4.96 -13.62 -4.34
C ASN A 41 5.06 -14.98 -5.05
N GLU A 42 4.33 -15.99 -4.56
CA GLU A 42 4.28 -17.34 -5.16
C GLU A 42 3.67 -17.32 -6.56
N ALA A 43 2.77 -16.39 -6.84
CA ALA A 43 2.21 -16.15 -8.17
C ALA A 43 3.12 -15.31 -9.09
N GLY A 44 4.32 -14.94 -8.65
CA GLY A 44 5.30 -14.20 -9.45
C GLY A 44 5.11 -12.68 -9.44
N LEU A 45 4.16 -12.15 -8.66
CA LEU A 45 3.95 -10.72 -8.53
C LEU A 45 5.03 -10.07 -7.66
N LYS A 46 5.47 -8.88 -8.09
CA LYS A 46 6.27 -8.01 -7.25
C LYS A 46 5.39 -7.33 -6.21
N VAL A 47 5.83 -7.27 -4.97
CA VAL A 47 5.09 -6.58 -3.89
C VAL A 47 5.88 -5.37 -3.40
N VAL A 48 5.27 -4.20 -3.51
CA VAL A 48 5.91 -2.91 -3.23
C VAL A 48 5.06 -2.10 -2.27
N VAL A 49 5.65 -1.62 -1.19
CA VAL A 49 4.97 -0.70 -0.26
C VAL A 49 5.15 0.74 -0.72
N ILE A 50 4.05 1.50 -0.75
CA ILE A 50 4.04 2.95 -0.99
C ILE A 50 3.28 3.66 0.14
N SER A 51 3.93 4.52 0.91
CA SER A 51 3.32 5.12 2.10
C SER A 51 3.59 6.62 2.25
N ASN A 52 2.57 7.35 2.72
CA ASN A 52 2.69 8.74 3.13
C ASN A 52 3.01 8.83 4.64
N GLN A 53 4.21 9.29 4.98
CA GLN A 53 4.73 9.34 6.35
C GLN A 53 5.07 10.78 6.78
N SER A 54 4.09 11.69 6.68
CA SER A 54 4.29 13.11 7.01
C SER A 54 4.55 13.41 8.49
N GLY A 55 4.40 12.42 9.37
CA GLY A 55 4.74 12.54 10.78
C GLY A 55 6.20 12.93 11.02
N VAL A 56 7.11 12.54 10.12
CA VAL A 56 8.52 12.96 10.16
C VAL A 56 8.64 14.48 9.98
N ALA A 57 8.09 15.03 8.90
CA ALA A 57 8.12 16.49 8.66
C ALA A 57 7.32 17.29 9.70
N ARG A 58 6.33 16.66 10.35
CA ARG A 58 5.57 17.27 11.45
C ARG A 58 6.28 17.20 12.81
N GLY A 59 7.40 16.49 12.91
CA GLY A 59 8.11 16.27 14.16
C GLY A 59 7.40 15.35 15.16
N TYR A 60 6.44 14.55 14.71
CA TYR A 60 5.70 13.61 15.58
C TYR A 60 6.53 12.35 15.88
N PHE A 61 7.44 12.00 15.01
CA PHE A 61 8.43 10.95 15.20
C PHE A 61 9.65 11.19 14.30
N SER A 62 10.78 10.58 14.66
CA SER A 62 12.03 10.75 13.94
C SER A 62 12.09 9.90 12.66
N ALA A 63 12.96 10.30 11.70
CA ALA A 63 13.27 9.46 10.54
C ALA A 63 13.85 8.10 10.97
N ALA A 64 14.68 8.06 12.01
CA ALA A 64 15.23 6.82 12.55
C ALA A 64 14.14 5.86 13.06
N LEU A 65 13.08 6.37 13.71
CA LEU A 65 11.96 5.53 14.10
C LEU A 65 11.20 4.99 12.88
N LEU A 66 11.02 5.81 11.84
CA LEU A 66 10.39 5.35 10.60
C LEU A 66 11.19 4.21 9.95
N GLU A 67 12.51 4.34 9.87
CA GLU A 67 13.41 3.29 9.37
C GLU A 67 13.30 2.01 10.20
N GLU A 68 13.25 2.13 11.52
CA GLU A 68 13.09 0.99 12.44
C GLU A 68 11.72 0.29 12.26
N VAL A 69 10.62 1.05 12.10
CA VAL A 69 9.29 0.50 11.80
C VAL A 69 9.31 -0.25 10.46
N ASN A 70 9.93 0.32 9.42
CA ASN A 70 10.03 -0.31 8.10
C ASN A 70 10.91 -1.57 8.13
N ARG A 71 12.02 -1.55 8.87
CA ARG A 71 12.85 -2.74 9.10
C ARG A 71 12.05 -3.84 9.81
N ARG A 72 11.33 -3.48 10.88
CA ARG A 72 10.49 -4.41 11.63
C ARG A 72 9.37 -5.00 10.79
N LEU A 73 8.74 -4.20 9.93
CA LEU A 73 7.77 -4.69 8.95
C LEU A 73 8.37 -5.79 8.08
N THR A 74 9.52 -5.51 7.47
CA THR A 74 10.21 -6.46 6.57
C THR A 74 10.56 -7.76 7.30
N GLU A 75 11.04 -7.68 8.54
CA GLU A 75 11.38 -8.86 9.37
C GLU A 75 10.16 -9.71 9.69
N ILE A 76 9.04 -9.08 10.10
CA ILE A 76 7.80 -9.79 10.43
C ILE A 76 7.25 -10.50 9.19
N LEU A 77 7.22 -9.81 8.05
CA LEU A 77 6.75 -10.40 6.79
C LEU A 77 7.66 -11.56 6.34
N ALA A 78 8.98 -11.39 6.41
CA ALA A 78 9.96 -12.42 6.07
C ALA A 78 9.84 -13.65 6.96
N ALA A 79 9.61 -13.48 8.27
CA ALA A 79 9.35 -14.59 9.20
C ALA A 79 8.06 -15.37 8.82
N GLY A 80 7.08 -14.71 8.19
CA GLY A 80 5.88 -15.33 7.61
C GLY A 80 6.06 -15.88 6.19
N GLY A 81 7.29 -15.88 5.65
CA GLY A 81 7.61 -16.34 4.30
C GLY A 81 7.23 -15.36 3.17
N ALA A 82 6.90 -14.13 3.51
CA ALA A 82 6.56 -13.08 2.55
C ALA A 82 7.78 -12.18 2.25
N ARG A 83 7.83 -11.62 1.02
CA ARG A 83 8.90 -10.73 0.59
C ARG A 83 8.33 -9.42 0.07
N LEU A 84 8.95 -8.30 0.47
CA LEU A 84 8.78 -7.01 -0.17
C LEU A 84 9.90 -6.81 -1.21
N ASP A 85 9.54 -6.44 -2.44
CA ASP A 85 10.48 -6.13 -3.50
C ASP A 85 10.93 -4.66 -3.45
N GLY A 86 10.15 -3.80 -2.79
CA GLY A 86 10.49 -2.39 -2.57
C GLY A 86 9.64 -1.74 -1.48
N LEU A 87 10.17 -0.65 -0.90
CA LEU A 87 9.46 0.16 0.07
C LEU A 87 9.78 1.64 -0.18
N TYR A 88 8.77 2.41 -0.56
CA TYR A 88 8.90 3.82 -0.95
C TYR A 88 8.01 4.69 -0.05
N VAL A 89 8.59 5.71 0.53
CA VAL A 89 7.86 6.58 1.45
C VAL A 89 7.98 8.06 1.06
N CYS A 90 6.91 8.79 1.30
CA CYS A 90 6.91 10.25 1.24
C CYS A 90 6.87 10.81 2.65
N THR A 91 7.95 11.46 3.08
CA THR A 91 8.07 12.07 4.41
C THR A 91 7.73 13.56 4.45
N HIS A 92 7.44 14.18 3.31
CA HIS A 92 7.16 15.60 3.20
C HIS A 92 5.90 16.04 3.95
N HIS A 93 5.91 17.28 4.44
CA HIS A 93 4.72 17.90 4.98
C HIS A 93 3.68 18.13 3.86
N PRO A 94 2.36 18.01 4.12
CA PRO A 94 1.33 18.20 3.10
C PRO A 94 1.40 19.57 2.38
N SER A 95 1.87 20.63 3.07
CA SER A 95 2.00 21.98 2.50
C SER A 95 3.19 22.15 1.56
N GLU A 96 4.14 21.20 1.51
CA GLU A 96 5.32 21.30 0.63
C GLU A 96 5.03 21.03 -0.85
N CYS A 97 3.81 20.61 -1.19
CA CYS A 97 3.39 20.33 -2.56
C CYS A 97 4.35 19.41 -3.35
N CYS A 98 5.04 18.50 -2.66
CA CYS A 98 6.00 17.57 -3.27
C CYS A 98 5.36 16.71 -4.37
N SER A 99 6.15 16.12 -5.24
CA SER A 99 5.67 15.22 -6.29
C SER A 99 5.31 13.82 -5.79
N CYS A 100 5.91 13.36 -4.68
CA CYS A 100 5.83 11.97 -4.24
C CYS A 100 4.63 11.63 -3.33
N ARG A 101 3.92 12.65 -2.79
CA ARG A 101 2.81 12.40 -1.85
C ARG A 101 1.56 11.94 -2.58
N LYS A 102 1.01 10.78 -2.20
CA LYS A 102 -0.32 10.31 -2.66
C LYS A 102 -1.39 11.41 -2.45
N PRO A 103 -2.27 11.71 -3.43
CA PRO A 103 -2.61 10.89 -4.60
C PRO A 103 -1.71 11.07 -5.83
N LYS A 104 -0.58 11.79 -5.75
CA LYS A 104 0.37 11.84 -6.86
C LYS A 104 1.06 10.49 -7.03
N PRO A 105 1.28 10.01 -8.28
CA PRO A 105 1.72 8.65 -8.56
C PRO A 105 3.25 8.46 -8.54
N GLU A 106 4.04 9.46 -8.18
CA GLU A 106 5.52 9.43 -8.34
C GLU A 106 6.20 8.27 -7.60
N LEU A 107 5.68 7.84 -6.42
CA LEU A 107 6.24 6.66 -5.74
C LEU A 107 6.06 5.39 -6.56
N ILE A 108 4.91 5.24 -7.26
CA ILE A 108 4.65 4.12 -8.17
C ILE A 108 5.57 4.19 -9.37
N PHE A 109 5.69 5.35 -10.01
CA PHE A 109 6.56 5.53 -11.17
C PHE A 109 8.03 5.30 -10.84
N ARG A 110 8.48 5.73 -9.65
CA ARG A 110 9.83 5.45 -9.17
C ARG A 110 10.06 3.95 -8.99
N ALA A 111 9.15 3.27 -8.30
CA ALA A 111 9.24 1.82 -8.13
C ALA A 111 9.21 1.08 -9.48
N ALA A 112 8.39 1.53 -10.43
CA ALA A 112 8.32 0.94 -11.76
C ALA A 112 9.65 1.05 -12.52
N ARG A 113 10.32 2.19 -12.42
CA ARG A 113 11.67 2.38 -13.02
C ARG A 113 12.73 1.52 -12.34
N ASP A 114 12.71 1.48 -11.01
CA ASP A 114 13.76 0.80 -10.22
C ASP A 114 13.65 -0.74 -10.33
N LEU A 115 12.45 -1.28 -10.54
CA LEU A 115 12.14 -2.72 -10.49
C LEU A 115 11.64 -3.30 -11.83
N ASP A 116 11.61 -2.51 -12.90
CA ASP A 116 11.07 -2.87 -14.23
C ASP A 116 9.65 -3.45 -14.16
N LEU A 117 8.69 -2.61 -13.67
CA LEU A 117 7.31 -3.05 -13.42
C LEU A 117 6.37 -2.73 -14.59
N ASP A 118 5.43 -3.63 -14.83
CA ASP A 118 4.33 -3.50 -15.80
C ASP A 118 3.10 -2.88 -15.13
N LEU A 119 2.97 -1.55 -15.21
CA LEU A 119 1.90 -0.82 -14.54
C LEU A 119 0.49 -1.16 -15.05
N PRO A 120 0.21 -1.28 -16.35
CA PRO A 120 -1.11 -1.67 -16.86
C PRO A 120 -1.69 -2.96 -16.27
N HIS A 121 -0.84 -3.92 -15.90
CA HIS A 121 -1.22 -5.20 -15.29
C HIS A 121 -0.96 -5.23 -13.77
N SER A 122 -0.81 -4.05 -13.16
CA SER A 122 -0.50 -3.91 -11.73
C SER A 122 -1.71 -3.40 -10.93
N TYR A 123 -1.62 -3.54 -9.61
CA TYR A 123 -2.67 -3.21 -8.65
C TYR A 123 -2.15 -2.29 -7.56
N LEU A 124 -3.04 -1.46 -7.00
CA LEU A 124 -2.80 -0.75 -5.74
C LEU A 124 -3.89 -1.09 -4.74
N VAL A 125 -3.50 -1.60 -3.60
CA VAL A 125 -4.39 -1.91 -2.47
C VAL A 125 -4.15 -0.89 -1.37
N GLY A 126 -5.22 -0.25 -0.91
CA GLY A 126 -5.17 0.73 0.17
C GLY A 126 -6.50 0.84 0.90
N ASP A 127 -6.47 1.51 2.06
CA ASP A 127 -7.64 1.71 2.92
C ASP A 127 -8.32 3.08 2.70
N ARG A 128 -7.85 3.87 1.73
CA ARG A 128 -8.38 5.22 1.50
C ARG A 128 -8.69 5.47 0.03
N PHE A 129 -9.72 6.31 -0.23
CA PHE A 129 -10.00 6.79 -1.60
C PHE A 129 -8.81 7.52 -2.23
N LYS A 130 -7.94 8.11 -1.43
CA LYS A 130 -6.68 8.68 -1.90
C LYS A 130 -5.76 7.65 -2.56
N ASP A 131 -5.78 6.40 -2.12
CA ASP A 131 -5.04 5.32 -2.76
C ASP A 131 -5.66 4.97 -4.11
N LEU A 132 -6.99 4.95 -4.20
CA LEU A 132 -7.70 4.75 -5.48
C LEU A 132 -7.39 5.87 -6.48
N GLU A 133 -7.36 7.13 -6.02
CA GLU A 133 -6.93 8.26 -6.86
C GLU A 133 -5.47 8.08 -7.31
N THR A 134 -4.58 7.58 -6.43
CA THR A 134 -3.18 7.29 -6.79
C THR A 134 -3.13 6.19 -7.85
N ALA A 135 -3.92 5.13 -7.70
CA ALA A 135 -4.02 4.04 -8.66
C ALA A 135 -4.46 4.55 -10.04
N ALA A 136 -5.53 5.34 -10.10
CA ALA A 136 -6.01 5.94 -11.34
C ALA A 136 -4.96 6.84 -12.00
N ASN A 137 -4.28 7.68 -11.20
CA ASN A 137 -3.22 8.57 -11.70
C ASN A 137 -1.98 7.81 -12.19
N ALA A 138 -1.75 6.59 -11.71
CA ALA A 138 -0.64 5.72 -12.14
C ALA A 138 -1.01 4.75 -13.27
N GLY A 139 -2.30 4.61 -13.60
CA GLY A 139 -2.78 3.65 -14.59
C GLY A 139 -2.76 2.19 -14.08
N VAL A 140 -2.94 1.98 -12.78
CA VAL A 140 -3.05 0.65 -12.15
C VAL A 140 -4.46 0.41 -11.61
N LYS A 141 -4.84 -0.86 -11.42
CA LYS A 141 -6.15 -1.23 -10.85
C LYS A 141 -6.20 -0.91 -9.35
N GLY A 142 -7.18 -0.13 -8.87
CA GLY A 142 -7.29 0.29 -7.46
C GLY A 142 -8.27 -0.58 -6.66
N ILE A 143 -7.83 -1.15 -5.56
CA ILE A 143 -8.62 -1.99 -4.65
C ILE A 143 -8.69 -1.31 -3.28
N LEU A 144 -9.90 -1.21 -2.73
CA LEU A 144 -10.12 -0.68 -1.39
C LEU A 144 -10.26 -1.83 -0.39
N VAL A 145 -9.47 -1.82 0.69
CA VAL A 145 -9.67 -2.71 1.83
C VAL A 145 -10.53 -2.01 2.89
N LEU A 146 -11.40 -2.76 3.57
CA LEU A 146 -12.29 -2.24 4.62
C LEU A 146 -11.64 -2.20 6.01
N THR A 147 -10.36 -2.52 6.11
CA THR A 147 -9.53 -2.29 7.30
C THR A 147 -9.15 -0.80 7.42
N GLY A 148 -8.49 -0.40 8.49
CA GLY A 148 -8.08 0.98 8.70
C GLY A 148 -9.24 1.98 8.60
N TYR A 149 -9.09 2.99 7.76
CA TYR A 149 -10.16 3.96 7.46
C TYR A 149 -11.17 3.44 6.42
N GLY A 150 -10.89 2.32 5.74
CA GLY A 150 -11.59 1.89 4.53
C GLY A 150 -13.09 1.75 4.67
N ARG A 151 -13.58 1.14 5.75
CA ARG A 151 -15.02 1.00 5.99
C ARG A 151 -15.70 2.37 6.10
N GLY A 152 -15.16 3.26 6.92
CA GLY A 152 -15.72 4.60 7.13
C GLY A 152 -15.66 5.46 5.87
N GLU A 153 -14.55 5.43 5.13
CA GLU A 153 -14.43 6.14 3.85
C GLU A 153 -15.39 5.56 2.80
N TYR A 154 -15.51 4.23 2.70
CA TYR A 154 -16.43 3.61 1.75
C TYR A 154 -17.89 4.01 2.02
N GLU A 155 -18.35 3.92 3.27
CA GLU A 155 -19.72 4.29 3.65
C GLU A 155 -20.04 5.78 3.39
N SER A 156 -19.06 6.67 3.57
CA SER A 156 -19.26 8.12 3.46
C SER A 156 -18.96 8.70 2.08
N LEU A 157 -18.08 8.08 1.29
CA LEU A 157 -17.53 8.67 0.06
C LEU A 157 -17.87 7.91 -1.22
N ARG A 158 -18.29 6.64 -1.18
CA ARG A 158 -18.52 5.81 -2.38
C ARG A 158 -19.39 6.48 -3.46
N ASP A 159 -20.42 7.22 -3.06
CA ASP A 159 -21.34 7.87 -3.98
C ASP A 159 -20.84 9.26 -4.46
N LYS A 160 -19.76 9.78 -3.88
CA LYS A 160 -19.20 11.11 -4.14
C LYS A 160 -17.77 11.04 -4.69
N ALA A 161 -17.13 9.91 -4.60
CA ALA A 161 -15.75 9.75 -5.03
C ALA A 161 -15.62 9.84 -6.55
N LYS A 162 -14.53 10.46 -7.01
CA LYS A 162 -14.22 10.60 -8.45
C LYS A 162 -13.75 9.30 -9.08
N VAL A 163 -13.22 8.39 -8.25
CA VAL A 163 -12.65 7.11 -8.65
C VAL A 163 -13.32 6.01 -7.84
N ALA A 164 -13.88 5.02 -8.52
CA ALA A 164 -14.41 3.82 -7.87
C ALA A 164 -13.32 2.74 -7.79
N PRO A 165 -13.30 1.92 -6.72
CA PRO A 165 -12.45 0.75 -6.67
C PRO A 165 -12.92 -0.29 -7.71
N VAL A 166 -11.97 -1.05 -8.29
CA VAL A 166 -12.32 -2.22 -9.11
C VAL A 166 -12.83 -3.37 -8.25
N TYR A 167 -12.42 -3.39 -6.98
CA TYR A 167 -12.89 -4.33 -5.96
C TYR A 167 -12.86 -3.71 -4.57
N VAL A 168 -13.81 -4.09 -3.71
CA VAL A 168 -13.84 -3.72 -2.29
C VAL A 168 -13.63 -4.99 -1.48
N ALA A 169 -12.48 -5.12 -0.88
CA ALA A 169 -12.06 -6.29 -0.12
C ALA A 169 -12.28 -6.09 1.39
N GLN A 170 -12.55 -7.16 2.11
CA GLN A 170 -12.66 -7.11 3.57
C GLN A 170 -11.32 -6.74 4.23
N ASP A 171 -10.23 -7.31 3.70
CA ASP A 171 -8.84 -7.11 4.15
C ASP A 171 -7.85 -7.44 3.02
N LEU A 172 -6.55 -7.49 3.36
CA LEU A 172 -5.50 -7.79 2.38
C LEU A 172 -5.55 -9.23 1.87
N GLU A 173 -6.03 -10.19 2.66
CA GLU A 173 -6.16 -11.59 2.21
C GLU A 173 -7.24 -11.73 1.14
N ASP A 174 -8.38 -11.10 1.34
CA ASP A 174 -9.47 -11.03 0.36
C ASP A 174 -9.01 -10.29 -0.92
N ALA A 175 -8.29 -9.18 -0.77
CA ALA A 175 -7.71 -8.46 -1.90
C ALA A 175 -6.74 -9.34 -2.70
N ALA A 176 -5.85 -10.06 -2.03
CA ALA A 176 -4.90 -10.97 -2.68
C ALA A 176 -5.60 -12.11 -3.42
N ALA A 177 -6.65 -12.69 -2.83
CA ALA A 177 -7.45 -13.72 -3.50
C ALA A 177 -8.08 -13.20 -4.80
N TRP A 178 -8.71 -12.02 -4.73
CA TRP A 178 -9.31 -11.40 -5.91
C TRP A 178 -8.28 -11.05 -7.00
N ILE A 179 -7.11 -10.52 -6.63
CA ILE A 179 -6.02 -10.23 -7.59
C ILE A 179 -5.58 -11.50 -8.33
N LEU A 180 -5.41 -12.61 -7.60
CA LEU A 180 -4.99 -13.88 -8.20
C LEU A 180 -6.05 -14.44 -9.16
N ASP A 181 -7.32 -14.27 -8.87
CA ASP A 181 -8.42 -14.65 -9.76
C ASP A 181 -8.51 -13.72 -10.99
N ASP A 182 -8.23 -12.43 -10.83
CA ASP A 182 -8.26 -11.46 -11.93
C ASP A 182 -7.13 -11.71 -12.94
N LEU A 183 -5.93 -12.07 -12.46
CA LEU A 183 -4.78 -12.43 -13.30
C LEU A 183 -5.01 -13.67 -14.19
N GLN A 184 -5.92 -14.56 -13.81
CA GLN A 184 -6.24 -15.75 -14.60
C GLN A 184 -7.20 -15.47 -15.76
N LYS A 185 -7.79 -14.26 -15.79
CA LYS A 185 -8.77 -13.86 -16.82
C LYS A 185 -8.15 -13.05 -17.96
N ASP A 186 -6.92 -12.54 -17.77
CA ASP A 186 -6.10 -11.83 -18.76
C ASP A 186 -5.18 -12.82 -19.49
#